data_3bd4404254d644bfe2d9d06c0520b36f
#
_entry.id   3bd4404254d644bfe2d9d06c0520b36f
#
_cell.length_a   1.000
_cell.length_b   1.000
_cell.length_c   1.000
_cell.angle_alpha   90.00
_cell.angle_beta   90.00
_cell.angle_gamma   90.00
#
_symmetry.space_group_name_H-M   'P 1'
#
loop_
_entity.id
_entity.type
_entity.pdbx_description
1 polymer ?
#
loop_
_entity_poly.entity_id
_entity_poly.type
_entity_poly.pdbx_seq_one_letter_code
_entity_poly.pdbx_strand_id
1 'polypeptide(L)'
;MAEITTLARPYAVAIYRLAKQNKSQDSWSGMLQLLAAVASNEQMSQAIADPKLTAEQLEKMLVAVCGDKLDASGNNLIKLLVENDKLSLLPVISEMYEALKAEDGGVEQATIISATTLDKKQVQALIAPLETRFNKKIEPQFAVDPELIGGVKIIVGDAVIDASVRGQLQDLAYTLKS
;
A
#
# COMPACT_ATOMS: atom_id res chain seq x y z
N MET A 1 7.00 -11.85 -19.77
CA MET A 1 6.14 -10.97 -18.92
C MET A 1 6.11 -11.44 -17.46
N ALA A 2 5.75 -12.70 -17.16
CA ALA A 2 5.69 -13.20 -15.77
C ALA A 2 7.04 -13.18 -15.02
N GLU A 3 8.15 -13.45 -15.68
CA GLU A 3 9.49 -13.44 -15.07
C GLU A 3 9.93 -12.04 -14.65
N ILE A 4 9.69 -11.03 -15.47
CA ILE A 4 10.06 -9.64 -15.19
C ILE A 4 9.28 -9.12 -13.95
N THR A 5 7.99 -9.43 -13.89
CA THR A 5 7.14 -9.08 -12.73
C THR A 5 7.61 -9.77 -11.44
N THR A 6 8.02 -11.04 -11.54
CA THR A 6 8.55 -11.80 -10.40
C THR A 6 9.85 -11.19 -9.88
N LEU A 7 10.73 -10.73 -10.77
CA LEU A 7 12.00 -10.07 -10.41
C LEU A 7 11.79 -8.65 -9.85
N ALA A 8 10.80 -7.90 -10.34
CA ALA A 8 10.50 -6.54 -9.91
C ALA A 8 9.77 -6.49 -8.56
N ARG A 9 8.96 -7.51 -8.23
CA ARG A 9 8.12 -7.54 -7.02
C ARG A 9 8.86 -7.28 -5.71
N PRO A 10 10.00 -7.93 -5.39
CA PRO A 10 10.70 -7.70 -4.13
C PRO A 10 11.17 -6.24 -3.99
N TYR A 11 11.58 -5.59 -5.07
CA TYR A 11 11.95 -4.18 -5.07
C TYR A 11 10.74 -3.29 -4.80
N ALA A 12 9.64 -3.47 -5.52
CA ALA A 12 8.43 -2.69 -5.32
C ALA A 12 7.89 -2.80 -3.88
N VAL A 13 7.86 -4.01 -3.32
CA VAL A 13 7.41 -4.26 -1.93
C VAL A 13 8.35 -3.62 -0.92
N ALA A 14 9.67 -3.71 -1.12
CA ALA A 14 10.66 -3.11 -0.21
C ALA A 14 10.55 -1.58 -0.22
N ILE A 15 10.46 -0.96 -1.40
CA ILE A 15 10.29 0.48 -1.57
C ILE A 15 8.98 0.93 -0.92
N TYR A 16 7.89 0.18 -1.14
CA TYR A 16 6.59 0.52 -0.58
C TYR A 16 6.60 0.48 0.95
N ARG A 17 7.21 -0.54 1.56
CA ARG A 17 7.36 -0.64 3.02
C ARG A 17 8.18 0.52 3.59
N LEU A 18 9.29 0.87 2.94
CA LEU A 18 10.13 2.01 3.34
C LEU A 18 9.37 3.34 3.23
N ALA A 19 8.67 3.55 2.12
CA ALA A 19 7.83 4.72 1.88
C ALA A 19 6.72 4.86 2.92
N LYS A 20 6.11 3.75 3.33
CA LYS A 20 5.07 3.71 4.34
C LYS A 20 5.61 4.04 5.73
N GLN A 21 6.76 3.49 6.12
CA GLN A 21 7.42 3.82 7.38
C GLN A 21 7.77 5.30 7.50
N ASN A 22 8.25 5.90 6.41
CA ASN A 22 8.67 7.29 6.37
C ASN A 22 7.54 8.27 6.01
N LYS A 23 6.31 7.78 5.77
CA LYS A 23 5.16 8.58 5.30
C LYS A 23 5.46 9.38 4.04
N SER A 24 6.24 8.81 3.14
CA SER A 24 6.74 9.44 1.91
C SER A 24 6.22 8.77 0.63
N GLN A 25 5.03 8.15 0.69
CA GLN A 25 4.48 7.39 -0.44
C GLN A 25 4.33 8.23 -1.71
N ASP A 26 3.88 9.50 -1.57
CA ASP A 26 3.70 10.39 -2.72
C ASP A 26 5.02 10.84 -3.32
N SER A 27 6.04 11.08 -2.48
CA SER A 27 7.39 11.42 -2.93
C SER A 27 8.01 10.26 -3.73
N TRP A 28 7.89 9.03 -3.22
CA TRP A 28 8.36 7.83 -3.91
C TRP A 28 7.62 7.57 -5.23
N SER A 29 6.30 7.83 -5.27
CA SER A 29 5.51 7.77 -6.50
C SER A 29 6.09 8.68 -7.59
N GLY A 30 6.35 9.95 -7.25
CA GLY A 30 6.95 10.91 -8.18
C GLY A 30 8.36 10.51 -8.65
N MET A 31 9.20 10.04 -7.73
CA MET A 31 10.57 9.59 -8.06
C MET A 31 10.56 8.36 -8.96
N LEU A 32 9.73 7.36 -8.66
CA LEU A 32 9.64 6.14 -9.46
C LEU A 32 9.06 6.41 -10.85
N GLN A 33 8.06 7.27 -10.98
CA GLN A 33 7.52 7.68 -12.28
C GLN A 33 8.58 8.40 -13.14
N LEU A 34 9.37 9.29 -12.52
CA LEU A 34 10.45 9.96 -13.22
C LEU A 34 11.52 8.95 -13.70
N LEU A 35 11.95 8.06 -12.81
CA LEU A 35 12.94 7.03 -13.13
C LEU A 35 12.44 6.07 -14.20
N ALA A 36 11.17 5.67 -14.15
CA ALA A 36 10.54 4.83 -15.15
C ALA A 36 10.48 5.53 -16.52
N ALA A 37 10.11 6.82 -16.55
CA ALA A 37 10.09 7.59 -17.77
C ALA A 37 11.48 7.74 -18.40
N VAL A 38 12.51 8.01 -17.58
CA VAL A 38 13.90 8.09 -18.03
C VAL A 38 14.40 6.75 -18.56
N ALA A 39 14.14 5.65 -17.84
CA ALA A 39 14.55 4.30 -18.27
C ALA A 39 13.82 3.82 -19.53
N SER A 40 12.59 4.28 -19.76
CA SER A 40 11.80 3.98 -20.96
C SER A 40 12.19 4.81 -22.18
N ASN A 41 13.03 5.85 -21.99
CA ASN A 41 13.54 6.62 -23.11
C ASN A 41 14.45 5.74 -23.97
N GLU A 42 14.30 5.84 -25.31
CA GLU A 42 15.03 4.99 -26.26
C GLU A 42 16.56 5.12 -26.12
N GLN A 43 17.07 6.32 -25.95
CA GLN A 43 18.49 6.58 -25.76
C GLN A 43 19.02 6.00 -24.46
N MET A 44 18.25 6.12 -23.37
CA MET A 44 18.61 5.56 -22.07
C MET A 44 18.51 4.03 -22.07
N SER A 45 17.48 3.49 -22.71
CA SER A 45 17.34 2.03 -22.86
C SER A 45 18.50 1.41 -23.62
N GLN A 46 18.97 2.07 -24.68
CA GLN A 46 20.15 1.65 -25.43
C GLN A 46 21.43 1.75 -24.56
N ALA A 47 21.57 2.82 -23.77
CA ALA A 47 22.69 2.98 -22.84
C ALA A 47 22.71 1.90 -21.74
N ILE A 48 21.53 1.55 -21.19
CA ILE A 48 21.39 0.48 -20.20
C ILE A 48 21.77 -0.89 -20.79
N ALA A 49 21.51 -1.10 -22.08
CA ALA A 49 21.83 -2.34 -22.76
C ALA A 49 23.28 -2.40 -23.31
N ASP A 50 24.03 -1.30 -23.27
CA ASP A 50 25.39 -1.25 -23.80
C ASP A 50 26.42 -1.83 -22.80
N PRO A 51 27.04 -2.97 -23.07
CA PRO A 51 28.02 -3.59 -22.19
C PRO A 51 29.32 -2.78 -22.02
N LYS A 52 29.51 -1.73 -22.79
CA LYS A 52 30.69 -0.85 -22.70
C LYS A 52 30.56 0.18 -21.60
N LEU A 53 29.36 0.48 -21.15
CA LEU A 53 29.13 1.43 -20.07
C LEU A 53 29.30 0.75 -18.71
N THR A 54 30.09 1.40 -17.87
CA THR A 54 30.29 0.90 -16.50
C THR A 54 29.12 1.29 -15.60
N ALA A 55 28.93 0.52 -14.54
CA ALA A 55 27.92 0.78 -13.51
C ALA A 55 27.98 2.24 -13.01
N GLU A 56 29.17 2.77 -12.75
CA GLU A 56 29.36 4.15 -12.30
C GLU A 56 28.94 5.20 -13.35
N GLN A 57 29.13 4.90 -14.62
CA GLN A 57 28.74 5.80 -15.72
C GLN A 57 27.21 5.85 -15.86
N LEU A 58 26.55 4.70 -15.76
CA LEU A 58 25.09 4.60 -15.80
C LEU A 58 24.45 5.31 -14.60
N GLU A 59 25.01 5.12 -13.39
CA GLU A 59 24.56 5.80 -12.17
C GLU A 59 24.66 7.33 -12.35
N LYS A 60 25.82 7.84 -12.77
CA LYS A 60 26.05 9.27 -13.01
C LYS A 60 25.12 9.85 -14.08
N MET A 61 24.87 9.10 -15.16
CA MET A 61 23.93 9.53 -16.21
C MET A 61 22.51 9.65 -15.68
N LEU A 62 22.02 8.64 -14.94
CA LEU A 62 20.68 8.67 -14.36
C LEU A 62 20.51 9.80 -13.34
N VAL A 63 21.48 9.96 -12.45
CA VAL A 63 21.46 11.04 -11.45
C VAL A 63 21.51 12.41 -12.13
N ALA A 64 22.34 12.59 -13.17
CA ALA A 64 22.41 13.84 -13.92
C ALA A 64 21.10 14.20 -14.64
N VAL A 65 20.40 13.20 -15.20
CA VAL A 65 19.12 13.40 -15.89
C VAL A 65 17.98 13.68 -14.90
N CYS A 66 17.97 13.02 -13.76
CA CYS A 66 16.94 13.20 -12.74
C CYS A 66 17.15 14.46 -11.88
N GLY A 67 18.40 14.93 -11.75
CA GLY A 67 18.76 16.15 -11.01
C GLY A 67 18.32 16.13 -9.55
N ASP A 68 17.85 17.28 -9.06
CA ASP A 68 17.42 17.48 -7.67
C ASP A 68 16.07 16.83 -7.31
N LYS A 69 15.46 16.10 -8.23
CA LYS A 69 14.18 15.42 -8.00
C LYS A 69 14.32 14.07 -7.28
N LEU A 70 15.55 13.63 -7.07
CA LEU A 70 15.87 12.41 -6.32
C LEU A 70 16.37 12.78 -4.94
N ASP A 71 15.83 12.11 -3.93
CA ASP A 71 16.39 12.16 -2.58
C ASP A 71 17.53 11.13 -2.40
N ALA A 72 18.14 11.10 -1.21
CA ALA A 72 19.19 10.14 -0.88
C ALA A 72 18.72 8.69 -1.04
N SER A 73 17.45 8.41 -0.79
CA SER A 73 16.87 7.07 -0.91
C SER A 73 16.68 6.67 -2.37
N GLY A 74 16.27 7.61 -3.23
CA GLY A 74 16.19 7.42 -4.68
C GLY A 74 17.54 7.14 -5.31
N ASN A 75 18.59 7.87 -4.89
CA ASN A 75 19.96 7.62 -5.34
C ASN A 75 20.44 6.23 -4.91
N ASN A 76 20.16 5.80 -3.68
CA ASN A 76 20.50 4.46 -3.21
C ASN A 76 19.78 3.36 -4.00
N LEU A 77 18.52 3.60 -4.41
CA LEU A 77 17.78 2.68 -5.26
C LEU A 77 18.44 2.53 -6.63
N ILE A 78 18.83 3.64 -7.27
CA ILE A 78 19.54 3.61 -8.55
C ILE A 78 20.81 2.79 -8.42
N LYS A 79 21.62 3.05 -7.41
CA LYS A 79 22.87 2.33 -7.16
C LYS A 79 22.63 0.83 -7.02
N LEU A 80 21.64 0.44 -6.22
CA LEU A 80 21.28 -0.95 -6.02
C LEU A 80 20.84 -1.63 -7.34
N LEU A 81 20.04 -0.96 -8.16
CA LEU A 81 19.56 -1.50 -9.43
C LEU A 81 20.67 -1.57 -10.49
N VAL A 82 21.60 -0.63 -10.48
CA VAL A 82 22.80 -0.63 -11.35
C VAL A 82 23.72 -1.79 -10.98
N GLU A 83 24.05 -1.97 -9.70
CA GLU A 83 24.90 -3.05 -9.19
C GLU A 83 24.33 -4.45 -9.51
N ASN A 84 23.01 -4.57 -9.63
CA ASN A 84 22.33 -5.84 -9.93
C ASN A 84 21.92 -6.00 -11.41
N ASP A 85 22.30 -5.07 -12.29
CA ASP A 85 21.87 -5.05 -13.70
C ASP A 85 20.33 -5.11 -13.87
N LYS A 86 19.59 -4.42 -13.02
CA LYS A 86 18.12 -4.44 -12.95
C LYS A 86 17.46 -3.10 -13.30
N LEU A 87 18.18 -2.18 -13.92
CA LEU A 87 17.63 -0.88 -14.34
C LEU A 87 16.44 -1.01 -15.30
N SER A 88 16.46 -2.02 -16.15
CA SER A 88 15.35 -2.31 -17.07
C SER A 88 14.02 -2.66 -16.38
N LEU A 89 14.06 -2.99 -15.08
CA LEU A 89 12.87 -3.27 -14.28
C LEU A 89 12.17 -2.02 -13.75
N LEU A 90 12.78 -0.84 -13.84
CA LEU A 90 12.24 0.41 -13.29
C LEU A 90 10.79 0.70 -13.70
N PRO A 91 10.38 0.56 -14.98
CA PRO A 91 8.99 0.78 -15.36
C PRO A 91 8.03 -0.18 -14.64
N VAL A 92 8.40 -1.47 -14.56
CA VAL A 92 7.58 -2.49 -13.89
C VAL A 92 7.54 -2.29 -12.37
N ILE A 93 8.68 -1.88 -11.77
CA ILE A 93 8.74 -1.54 -10.33
C ILE A 93 7.81 -0.37 -10.03
N SER A 94 7.81 0.68 -10.87
CA SER A 94 6.92 1.84 -10.72
C SER A 94 5.45 1.44 -10.79
N GLU A 95 5.08 0.62 -11.76
CA GLU A 95 3.71 0.13 -11.95
C GLU A 95 3.23 -0.70 -10.75
N MET A 96 4.08 -1.61 -10.27
CA MET A 96 3.78 -2.43 -9.10
C MET A 96 3.71 -1.62 -7.81
N TYR A 97 4.54 -0.59 -7.66
CA TYR A 97 4.48 0.33 -6.53
C TYR A 97 3.16 1.08 -6.48
N GLU A 98 2.70 1.62 -7.63
CA GLU A 98 1.41 2.30 -7.72
C GLU A 98 0.24 1.36 -7.44
N ALA A 99 0.31 0.10 -7.89
CA ALA A 99 -0.68 -0.91 -7.57
C ALA A 99 -0.74 -1.19 -6.06
N LEU A 100 0.41 -1.36 -5.39
CA LEU A 100 0.48 -1.54 -3.93
C LEU A 100 -0.04 -0.32 -3.16
N LYS A 101 0.27 0.90 -3.66
CA LYS A 101 -0.23 2.14 -3.08
C LYS A 101 -1.75 2.25 -3.22
N ALA A 102 -2.29 1.90 -4.39
CA ALA A 102 -3.73 1.90 -4.64
C ALA A 102 -4.46 0.86 -3.76
N GLU A 103 -3.87 -0.33 -3.60
CA GLU A 103 -4.41 -1.39 -2.75
C GLU A 103 -4.44 -0.98 -1.27
N ASP A 104 -3.40 -0.32 -0.78
CA ASP A 104 -3.30 0.13 0.63
C ASP A 104 -4.08 1.44 0.87
N GLY A 105 -4.18 2.33 -0.12
CA GLY A 105 -4.97 3.58 -0.07
C GLY A 105 -6.44 3.40 -0.45
N GLY A 106 -6.86 2.18 -0.74
CA GLY A 106 -8.23 1.86 -1.09
C GLY A 106 -9.22 2.21 0.02
N VAL A 107 -10.40 2.67 -0.38
CA VAL A 107 -11.55 2.83 0.53
C VAL A 107 -12.12 1.44 0.78
N GLU A 108 -12.10 0.98 2.03
CA GLU A 108 -12.72 -0.27 2.41
C GLU A 108 -14.13 -0.03 2.94
N GLN A 109 -15.10 -0.78 2.45
CA GLN A 109 -16.46 -0.67 2.93
C GLN A 109 -16.59 -1.43 4.26
N ALA A 110 -17.08 -0.74 5.29
CA ALA A 110 -17.41 -1.35 6.57
C ALA A 110 -18.93 -1.39 6.73
N THR A 111 -19.47 -2.59 6.88
CA THR A 111 -20.90 -2.74 7.26
C THR A 111 -21.01 -2.70 8.78
N ILE A 112 -21.64 -1.65 9.30
CA ILE A 112 -21.92 -1.48 10.73
C ILE A 112 -23.36 -1.89 10.98
N ILE A 113 -23.55 -3.00 11.67
CA ILE A 113 -24.86 -3.52 12.06
C ILE A 113 -25.08 -3.12 13.52
N SER A 114 -26.18 -2.43 13.80
CA SER A 114 -26.55 -1.97 15.14
C SER A 114 -27.98 -2.32 15.47
N ALA A 115 -28.28 -2.50 16.76
CA ALA A 115 -29.64 -2.71 17.23
C ALA A 115 -30.56 -1.48 17.05
N THR A 116 -29.96 -0.28 16.99
CA THR A 116 -30.65 0.99 16.83
C THR A 116 -29.90 1.89 15.86
N THR A 117 -30.54 2.95 15.39
CA THR A 117 -29.89 3.98 14.56
C THR A 117 -28.79 4.68 15.33
N LEU A 118 -27.59 4.75 14.73
CA LEU A 118 -26.41 5.41 15.32
C LEU A 118 -26.36 6.89 14.95
N ASP A 119 -25.97 7.72 15.91
CA ASP A 119 -25.69 9.13 15.70
C ASP A 119 -24.35 9.33 14.99
N LYS A 120 -24.20 10.46 14.26
CA LYS A 120 -22.95 10.80 13.54
C LYS A 120 -21.71 10.79 14.44
N LYS A 121 -21.84 11.18 15.72
CA LYS A 121 -20.73 11.14 16.69
C LYS A 121 -20.31 9.72 17.06
N GLN A 122 -21.28 8.82 17.22
CA GLN A 122 -21.05 7.40 17.51
C GLN A 122 -20.39 6.72 16.33
N VAL A 123 -20.84 7.03 15.14
CA VAL A 123 -20.26 6.53 13.88
C VAL A 123 -18.78 6.93 13.77
N GLN A 124 -18.44 8.22 13.98
CA GLN A 124 -17.07 8.69 13.93
C GLN A 124 -16.19 8.02 14.99
N ALA A 125 -16.71 7.80 16.19
CA ALA A 125 -15.99 7.13 17.27
C ALA A 125 -15.70 5.65 16.94
N LEU A 126 -16.53 5.00 16.12
CA LEU A 126 -16.32 3.63 15.65
C LEU A 126 -15.34 3.56 14.47
N ILE A 127 -15.41 4.53 13.55
CA ILE A 127 -14.60 4.53 12.32
C ILE A 127 -13.14 4.87 12.62
N ALA A 128 -12.85 5.85 13.47
CA ALA A 128 -11.49 6.31 13.74
C ALA A 128 -10.53 5.19 14.21
N PRO A 129 -10.88 4.30 15.15
CA PRO A 129 -10.05 3.15 15.50
C PRO A 129 -9.88 2.15 14.37
N LEU A 130 -10.92 1.98 13.54
CA LEU A 130 -10.88 1.06 12.41
C LEU A 130 -9.95 1.56 11.31
N GLU A 131 -10.02 2.85 10.96
CA GLU A 131 -9.10 3.48 10.00
C GLU A 131 -7.65 3.37 10.46
N THR A 132 -7.40 3.54 11.76
CA THR A 132 -6.06 3.37 12.34
C THR A 132 -5.59 1.91 12.28
N ARG A 133 -6.49 0.95 12.56
CA ARG A 133 -6.16 -0.49 12.59
C ARG A 133 -5.93 -1.05 11.19
N PHE A 134 -6.78 -0.68 10.23
CA PHE A 134 -6.71 -1.18 8.84
C PHE A 134 -5.84 -0.31 7.94
N ASN A 135 -5.46 0.90 8.41
CA ASN A 135 -4.68 1.90 7.66
C ASN A 135 -5.29 2.23 6.29
N LYS A 136 -6.63 2.23 6.23
CA LYS A 136 -7.43 2.52 5.05
C LYS A 136 -8.54 3.50 5.42
N LYS A 137 -9.01 4.29 4.45
CA LYS A 137 -10.25 5.05 4.64
C LYS A 137 -11.42 4.07 4.66
N ILE A 138 -12.28 4.23 5.67
CA ILE A 138 -13.44 3.36 5.85
C ILE A 138 -14.71 4.12 5.45
N GLU A 139 -15.45 3.55 4.51
CA GLU A 139 -16.76 4.03 4.10
C GLU A 139 -17.84 3.20 4.82
N PRO A 140 -18.53 3.78 5.82
CA PRO A 140 -19.48 3.03 6.61
C PRO A 140 -20.80 2.83 5.86
N GLN A 141 -21.27 1.60 5.80
CA GLN A 141 -22.64 1.24 5.45
C GLN A 141 -23.38 0.81 6.71
N PHE A 142 -24.62 1.26 6.89
CA PHE A 142 -25.39 1.00 8.09
C PHE A 142 -26.49 -0.01 7.80
N ALA A 143 -26.60 -1.00 8.69
CA ALA A 143 -27.74 -1.91 8.76
C ALA A 143 -28.28 -1.92 10.19
N VAL A 144 -29.59 -1.96 10.35
CA VAL A 144 -30.24 -2.06 11.65
C VAL A 144 -30.76 -3.48 11.81
N ASP A 145 -30.31 -4.16 12.87
CA ASP A 145 -30.76 -5.50 13.22
C ASP A 145 -31.16 -5.53 14.70
N PRO A 146 -32.48 -5.51 14.99
CA PRO A 146 -32.98 -5.55 16.36
C PRO A 146 -32.64 -6.83 17.13
N GLU A 147 -32.28 -7.93 16.43
CA GLU A 147 -31.90 -9.19 17.06
C GLU A 147 -30.55 -9.14 17.80
N LEU A 148 -29.76 -8.11 17.59
CA LEU A 148 -28.51 -7.90 18.33
C LEU A 148 -28.72 -7.55 19.80
N ILE A 149 -29.96 -7.14 20.19
CA ILE A 149 -30.33 -6.71 21.54
C ILE A 149 -29.67 -5.39 21.94
N GLY A 150 -28.39 -5.20 21.56
CA GLY A 150 -27.58 -4.01 21.82
C GLY A 150 -26.16 -4.18 21.29
N GLY A 151 -25.42 -3.07 21.29
CA GLY A 151 -24.06 -3.04 20.75
C GLY A 151 -24.00 -2.96 19.24
N VAL A 152 -22.85 -3.26 18.67
CA VAL A 152 -22.57 -3.17 17.24
C VAL A 152 -21.79 -4.38 16.75
N LYS A 153 -22.08 -4.78 15.53
CA LYS A 153 -21.27 -5.75 14.77
C LYS A 153 -20.71 -5.05 13.55
N ILE A 154 -19.41 -5.14 13.34
CA ILE A 154 -18.72 -4.43 12.26
C ILE A 154 -18.06 -5.48 11.35
N ILE A 155 -18.32 -5.39 10.07
CA ILE A 155 -17.75 -6.26 9.04
C ILE A 155 -16.91 -5.38 8.13
N VAL A 156 -15.61 -5.62 8.05
CA VAL A 156 -14.66 -4.90 7.18
C VAL A 156 -13.95 -5.93 6.32
N GLY A 157 -14.31 -6.02 5.04
CA GLY A 157 -13.82 -7.09 4.17
C GLY A 157 -14.12 -8.47 4.75
N ASP A 158 -13.09 -9.27 5.00
CA ASP A 158 -13.20 -10.60 5.62
C ASP A 158 -13.14 -10.58 7.15
N ALA A 159 -12.88 -9.42 7.76
CA ALA A 159 -12.78 -9.28 9.21
C ALA A 159 -14.14 -8.95 9.83
N VAL A 160 -14.54 -9.71 10.85
CA VAL A 160 -15.76 -9.49 11.63
C VAL A 160 -15.39 -9.13 13.06
N ILE A 161 -15.86 -7.97 13.52
CA ILE A 161 -15.70 -7.51 14.91
C ILE A 161 -17.09 -7.48 15.52
N ASP A 162 -17.36 -8.43 16.40
CA ASP A 162 -18.66 -8.53 17.10
C ASP A 162 -18.53 -7.95 18.52
N ALA A 163 -19.13 -6.79 18.73
CA ALA A 163 -19.25 -6.12 20.02
C ALA A 163 -20.72 -6.02 20.43
N SER A 164 -21.57 -6.95 19.96
CA SER A 164 -22.97 -7.03 20.32
C SER A 164 -23.17 -7.73 21.67
N VAL A 165 -24.26 -7.35 22.36
CA VAL A 165 -24.67 -8.04 23.61
C VAL A 165 -24.98 -9.50 23.34
N ARG A 166 -25.58 -9.83 22.20
CA ARG A 166 -25.86 -11.20 21.78
C ARG A 166 -24.59 -12.03 21.64
N GLY A 167 -23.54 -11.48 20.98
CA GLY A 167 -22.25 -12.15 20.85
C GLY A 167 -21.62 -12.44 22.21
N GLN A 168 -21.61 -11.44 23.10
CA GLN A 168 -21.07 -11.60 24.47
C GLN A 168 -21.82 -12.64 25.28
N LEU A 169 -23.15 -12.71 25.17
CA LEU A 169 -23.96 -13.74 25.85
C LEU A 169 -23.69 -15.13 25.29
N GLN A 170 -23.46 -15.27 23.98
CA GLN A 170 -23.14 -16.55 23.36
C GLN A 170 -21.76 -17.04 23.81
N ASP A 171 -20.75 -16.17 23.86
CA ASP A 171 -19.41 -16.49 24.33
C ASP A 171 -19.43 -16.90 25.80
N LEU A 172 -20.21 -16.20 26.64
CA LEU A 172 -20.38 -16.55 28.03
C LEU A 172 -21.06 -17.92 28.19
N ALA A 173 -22.12 -18.19 27.43
CA ALA A 173 -22.81 -19.47 27.46
C ALA A 173 -21.91 -20.62 26.99
N TYR A 174 -21.03 -20.38 26.04
CA TYR A 174 -20.06 -21.37 25.58
C TYR A 174 -19.02 -21.67 26.68
N THR A 175 -18.50 -20.63 27.33
CA THR A 175 -17.52 -20.76 28.41
C THR A 175 -18.09 -21.50 29.65
N LEU A 176 -19.39 -21.32 29.92
CA LEU A 176 -20.05 -22.00 31.05
C LEU A 176 -20.46 -23.46 30.77
N LYS A 177 -20.47 -23.88 29.49
CA LYS A 177 -20.75 -25.26 29.07
C LYS A 177 -19.52 -26.12 28.87
N SER A 178 -18.31 -25.51 28.89
CA SER A 178 -17.02 -26.17 28.83
C SER A 178 -16.50 -26.47 30.22
#